data_4148b0fed7a5e02f54b4f85d163dd5a7
#
_entry.id   4148b0fed7a5e02f54b4f85d163dd5a7
#
_cell.length_a   1.000
_cell.length_b   1.000
_cell.length_c   1.000
_cell.angle_alpha   90.00
_cell.angle_beta   90.00
_cell.angle_gamma   90.00
#
_symmetry.space_group_name_H-M   'P 1'
#
loop_
_entity.id
_entity.type
_entity.pdbx_description
1 polymer ?
#
loop_
_entity_poly.entity_id
_entity_poly.type
_entity_poly.pdbx_seq_one_letter_code
_entity_poly.pdbx_strand_id
1 'polypeptide(L)'
;MSFFEIVAQLSDSMLRSTWIFLLTLVFSMPLGLLICVARMYAWKPVQWLMKFYISVVRGTPLMLQLLVIYFGKYFLFGLPLTTNYRFWAVIIAFSLNYAAYFAEIFRSGIQSIPVGQHEAAKILGYSRMQKFLRIITPQMIK
;
A
#
# COMPACT_ATOMS: atom_id res chain seq x y z
N MET A 1 -27.21 19.41 22.62
CA MET A 1 -25.92 19.71 21.96
C MET A 1 -26.09 21.01 21.20
N SER A 2 -25.25 21.99 21.48
CA SER A 2 -25.21 23.25 20.74
C SER A 2 -24.68 23.01 19.33
N PHE A 3 -25.10 23.82 18.35
CA PHE A 3 -24.58 23.77 16.97
C PHE A 3 -23.03 23.84 16.95
N PHE A 4 -22.44 24.67 17.78
CA PHE A 4 -20.97 24.79 17.90
C PHE A 4 -20.30 23.51 18.43
N GLU A 5 -20.93 22.80 19.36
CA GLU A 5 -20.39 21.50 19.84
C GLU A 5 -20.39 20.45 18.75
N ILE A 6 -21.44 20.40 17.92
CA ILE A 6 -21.53 19.48 16.78
C ILE A 6 -20.43 19.80 15.76
N VAL A 7 -20.26 21.07 15.41
CA VAL A 7 -19.22 21.50 14.48
C VAL A 7 -17.82 21.18 15.00
N ALA A 8 -17.54 21.39 16.27
CA ALA A 8 -16.27 21.07 16.89
C ALA A 8 -15.97 19.56 16.86
N GLN A 9 -16.95 18.71 17.18
CA GLN A 9 -16.80 17.26 17.13
C GLN A 9 -16.59 16.75 15.70
N LEU A 10 -17.30 17.31 14.72
CA LEU A 10 -17.11 16.97 13.32
C LEU A 10 -15.72 17.37 12.82
N SER A 11 -15.24 18.55 13.22
CA SER A 11 -13.91 19.04 12.85
C SER A 11 -12.81 18.14 13.41
N ASP A 12 -12.89 17.72 14.68
CA ASP A 12 -11.93 16.77 15.28
C ASP A 12 -11.95 15.42 14.57
N SER A 13 -13.15 14.93 14.26
CA SER A 13 -13.31 13.66 13.52
C SER A 13 -12.74 13.73 12.09
N MET A 14 -12.94 14.86 11.41
CA MET A 14 -12.35 15.10 10.08
C MET A 14 -10.82 15.14 10.14
N LEU A 15 -10.24 15.82 11.14
CA LEU A 15 -8.79 15.86 11.33
C LEU A 15 -8.20 14.46 11.55
N ARG A 16 -8.84 13.64 12.40
CA ARG A 16 -8.41 12.25 12.63
C ARG A 16 -8.48 11.42 11.35
N SER A 17 -9.58 11.52 10.60
CA SER A 17 -9.73 10.82 9.32
C SER A 17 -8.68 11.25 8.30
N THR A 18 -8.37 12.54 8.23
CA THR A 18 -7.33 13.09 7.37
C THR A 18 -5.94 12.56 7.74
N TRP A 19 -5.63 12.47 9.04
CA TRP A 19 -4.38 11.88 9.50
C TRP A 19 -4.27 10.40 9.14
N ILE A 20 -5.34 9.62 9.34
CA ILE A 20 -5.37 8.20 8.95
C ILE A 20 -5.14 8.08 7.43
N PHE A 21 -5.80 8.90 6.62
CA PHE A 21 -5.61 8.90 5.17
C PHE A 21 -4.17 9.20 4.77
N LEU A 22 -3.58 10.29 5.28
CA LEU A 22 -2.20 10.70 4.96
C LEU A 22 -1.18 9.64 5.37
N LEU A 23 -1.28 9.12 6.59
CA LEU A 23 -0.37 8.08 7.08
C LEU A 23 -0.52 6.78 6.28
N THR A 24 -1.76 6.39 5.97
CA THR A 24 -2.02 5.23 5.10
C THR A 24 -1.34 5.41 3.75
N LEU A 25 -1.48 6.56 3.12
CA LEU A 25 -0.86 6.86 1.82
C LEU A 25 0.68 6.79 1.89
N VAL A 26 1.26 7.45 2.91
CA VAL A 26 2.72 7.49 3.11
C VAL A 26 3.31 6.09 3.31
N PHE A 27 2.61 5.20 4.02
CA PHE A 27 3.10 3.84 4.24
C PHE A 27 2.75 2.88 3.11
N SER A 28 1.56 2.99 2.52
CA SER A 28 1.09 2.04 1.49
C SER A 28 1.79 2.20 0.14
N MET A 29 2.15 3.43 -0.27
CA MET A 29 2.83 3.65 -1.55
C MET A 29 4.22 3.01 -1.60
N PRO A 30 5.16 3.27 -0.66
CA PRO A 30 6.47 2.64 -0.71
C PRO A 30 6.37 1.12 -0.49
N LEU A 31 5.48 0.66 0.39
CA LEU A 31 5.26 -0.76 0.60
C LEU A 31 4.70 -1.43 -0.67
N GLY A 32 3.76 -0.80 -1.35
CA GLY A 32 3.22 -1.27 -2.63
C GLY A 32 4.29 -1.36 -3.72
N LEU A 33 5.19 -0.37 -3.79
CA LEU A 33 6.32 -0.41 -4.72
C LEU A 33 7.28 -1.57 -4.40
N LEU A 34 7.61 -1.80 -3.14
CA LEU A 34 8.44 -2.92 -2.70
C LEU A 34 7.80 -4.27 -3.07
N ILE A 35 6.51 -4.44 -2.80
CA ILE A 35 5.75 -5.64 -3.16
C ILE A 35 5.72 -5.84 -4.69
N CYS A 36 5.51 -4.76 -5.46
CA CYS A 36 5.55 -4.81 -6.92
C CYS A 36 6.90 -5.29 -7.44
N VAL A 37 7.99 -4.70 -6.96
CA VAL A 37 9.36 -5.08 -7.35
C VAL A 37 9.65 -6.53 -6.94
N ALA A 38 9.31 -6.92 -5.72
CA ALA A 38 9.48 -8.30 -5.25
C ALA A 38 8.69 -9.29 -6.12
N ARG A 39 7.44 -8.96 -6.47
CA ARG A 39 6.61 -9.80 -7.35
C ARG A 39 7.16 -9.95 -8.75
N MET A 40 7.84 -8.92 -9.29
CA MET A 40 8.32 -8.92 -10.68
C MET A 40 9.73 -9.49 -10.82
N TYR A 41 10.61 -9.24 -9.84
CA TYR A 41 12.05 -9.43 -10.01
C TYR A 41 12.69 -10.33 -8.94
N ALA A 42 12.00 -10.69 -7.85
CA ALA A 42 12.56 -11.55 -6.81
C ALA A 42 12.59 -13.03 -7.26
N TRP A 43 13.15 -13.87 -6.42
CA TRP A 43 13.21 -15.34 -6.55
C TRP A 43 11.78 -15.94 -6.55
N LYS A 44 11.56 -17.00 -7.31
CA LYS A 44 10.24 -17.59 -7.56
C LYS A 44 9.35 -17.81 -6.30
N PRO A 45 9.85 -18.34 -5.17
CA PRO A 45 9.04 -18.48 -3.96
C PRO A 45 8.51 -17.13 -3.42
N VAL A 46 9.35 -16.06 -3.49
CA VAL A 46 8.94 -14.72 -3.05
C VAL A 46 7.89 -14.14 -3.99
N GLN A 47 8.05 -14.33 -5.30
CA GLN A 47 7.05 -13.92 -6.28
C GLN A 47 5.71 -14.60 -6.03
N TRP A 48 5.73 -15.90 -5.73
CA TRP A 48 4.53 -16.67 -5.41
C TRP A 48 3.86 -16.15 -4.12
N LEU A 49 4.66 -15.90 -3.08
CA LEU A 49 4.17 -15.33 -1.82
C LEU A 49 3.53 -13.95 -2.02
N MET A 50 4.13 -13.07 -2.82
CA MET A 50 3.57 -11.75 -3.12
C MET A 50 2.27 -11.85 -3.93
N LYS A 51 2.20 -12.77 -4.88
CA LYS A 51 0.96 -13.06 -5.62
C LYS A 51 -0.16 -13.55 -4.70
N PHE A 52 0.16 -14.46 -3.81
CA PHE A 52 -0.77 -14.99 -2.81
C PHE A 52 -1.28 -13.88 -1.89
N TYR A 53 -0.38 -13.08 -1.33
CA TYR A 53 -0.72 -11.93 -0.49
C TYR A 53 -1.68 -10.97 -1.21
N ILE A 54 -1.35 -10.53 -2.42
CA ILE A 54 -2.18 -9.62 -3.21
C ILE A 54 -3.55 -10.24 -3.48
N SER A 55 -3.60 -11.52 -3.83
CA SER A 55 -4.85 -12.23 -4.11
C SER A 55 -5.75 -12.30 -2.89
N VAL A 56 -5.21 -12.66 -1.72
CA VAL A 56 -5.96 -12.74 -0.46
C VAL A 56 -6.46 -11.36 -0.03
N VAL A 57 -5.57 -10.38 0.00
CA VAL A 57 -5.91 -9.03 0.49
C VAL A 57 -6.94 -8.35 -0.41
N ARG A 58 -6.83 -8.47 -1.72
CA ARG A 58 -7.81 -7.90 -2.66
C ARG A 58 -9.09 -8.73 -2.79
N GLY A 59 -9.06 -9.99 -2.39
CA GLY A 59 -10.21 -10.90 -2.42
C GLY A 59 -11.01 -10.91 -1.11
N THR A 60 -10.55 -10.24 -0.07
CA THR A 60 -11.23 -10.20 1.24
C THR A 60 -11.65 -8.78 1.61
N PRO A 61 -12.80 -8.61 2.32
CA PRO A 61 -13.26 -7.30 2.77
C PRO A 61 -12.26 -6.63 3.74
N LEU A 62 -11.98 -5.35 3.53
CA LEU A 62 -11.10 -4.56 4.40
C LEU A 62 -11.52 -4.61 5.87
N MET A 63 -12.84 -4.63 6.14
CA MET A 63 -13.38 -4.70 7.49
C MET A 63 -12.94 -5.97 8.23
N LEU A 64 -12.93 -7.12 7.56
CA LEU A 64 -12.45 -8.38 8.13
C LEU A 64 -10.95 -8.33 8.43
N GLN A 65 -10.17 -7.75 7.54
CA GLN A 65 -8.73 -7.55 7.75
C GLN A 65 -8.45 -6.66 8.96
N LEU A 66 -9.22 -5.58 9.11
CA LEU A 66 -9.14 -4.70 10.28
C LEU A 66 -9.44 -5.45 11.57
N LEU A 67 -10.50 -6.27 11.59
CA LEU A 67 -10.86 -7.10 12.75
C LEU A 67 -9.73 -8.09 13.10
N VAL A 68 -9.15 -8.75 12.11
CA VAL A 68 -8.04 -9.67 12.32
C VAL A 68 -6.83 -8.96 12.94
N ILE A 69 -6.45 -7.80 12.43
CA ILE A 69 -5.32 -7.03 12.94
C ILE A 69 -5.61 -6.48 14.34
N TYR A 70 -6.82 -5.95 14.56
CA TYR A 70 -7.19 -5.36 15.83
C TYR A 70 -7.29 -6.41 16.95
N PHE A 71 -8.04 -7.48 16.72
CA PHE A 71 -8.25 -8.53 17.71
C PHE A 71 -7.14 -9.58 17.73
N GLY A 72 -6.38 -9.75 16.65
CA GLY A 72 -5.28 -10.70 16.56
C GLY A 72 -4.25 -10.52 17.67
N LYS A 73 -3.95 -9.28 18.05
CA LYS A 73 -3.07 -8.98 19.17
C LYS A 73 -3.55 -9.62 20.49
N TYR A 74 -4.84 -9.56 20.75
CA TYR A 74 -5.44 -10.11 21.96
C TYR A 74 -5.47 -11.67 21.91
N PHE A 75 -5.96 -12.23 20.81
CA PHE A 75 -6.16 -13.68 20.71
C PHE A 75 -4.85 -14.46 20.54
N LEU A 76 -3.85 -13.89 19.86
CA LEU A 76 -2.57 -14.57 19.60
C LEU A 76 -1.54 -14.36 20.72
N PHE A 77 -1.55 -13.19 21.35
CA PHE A 77 -0.50 -12.80 22.30
C PHE A 77 -1.04 -12.49 23.71
N GLY A 78 -2.36 -12.53 23.94
CA GLY A 78 -2.97 -12.21 25.24
C GLY A 78 -2.80 -10.73 25.67
N LEU A 79 -2.41 -9.84 24.74
CA LEU A 79 -2.09 -8.45 25.06
C LEU A 79 -3.35 -7.58 25.08
N PRO A 80 -3.48 -6.65 26.04
CA PRO A 80 -4.67 -5.80 26.16
C PRO A 80 -4.85 -4.86 24.96
N LEU A 81 -6.11 -4.63 24.60
CA LEU A 81 -6.49 -3.68 23.57
C LEU A 81 -6.56 -2.27 24.17
N THR A 82 -5.59 -1.44 23.84
CA THR A 82 -5.52 -0.02 24.30
C THR A 82 -6.07 0.92 23.24
N THR A 83 -6.50 2.12 23.67
CA THR A 83 -7.02 3.15 22.75
C THR A 83 -5.96 3.57 21.71
N ASN A 84 -4.70 3.71 22.13
CA ASN A 84 -3.61 4.01 21.20
C ASN A 84 -3.39 2.90 20.17
N TYR A 85 -3.55 1.64 20.57
CA TYR A 85 -3.43 0.52 19.63
C TYR A 85 -4.52 0.54 18.56
N ARG A 86 -5.74 0.97 18.89
CA ARG A 86 -6.84 1.11 17.92
C ARG A 86 -6.44 1.96 16.72
N PHE A 87 -5.84 3.13 16.96
CA PHE A 87 -5.38 4.03 15.91
C PHE A 87 -4.33 3.37 15.00
N TRP A 88 -3.32 2.75 15.61
CA TRP A 88 -2.25 2.07 14.86
C TRP A 88 -2.75 0.82 14.12
N ALA A 89 -3.68 0.07 14.70
CA ALA A 89 -4.28 -1.09 14.03
C ALA A 89 -5.00 -0.69 12.74
N VAL A 90 -5.70 0.45 12.74
CA VAL A 90 -6.34 1.01 11.53
C VAL A 90 -5.28 1.36 10.48
N ILE A 91 -4.22 2.08 10.87
CA ILE A 91 -3.16 2.47 9.94
C ILE A 91 -2.47 1.23 9.36
N ILE A 92 -2.17 0.22 10.17
CA ILE A 92 -1.54 -1.03 9.72
C ILE A 92 -2.46 -1.76 8.74
N ALA A 93 -3.74 -1.96 9.12
CA ALA A 93 -4.70 -2.65 8.27
C ALA A 93 -4.87 -1.97 6.91
N PHE A 94 -5.05 -0.66 6.91
CA PHE A 94 -5.24 0.13 5.71
C PHE A 94 -3.96 0.17 4.88
N SER A 95 -2.79 0.34 5.49
CA SER A 95 -1.52 0.36 4.78
C SER A 95 -1.23 -0.97 4.08
N LEU A 96 -1.48 -2.09 4.75
CA LEU A 96 -1.35 -3.41 4.15
C LEU A 96 -2.37 -3.62 3.02
N ASN A 97 -3.62 -3.25 3.23
CA ASN A 97 -4.64 -3.39 2.19
C ASN A 97 -4.30 -2.56 0.95
N TYR A 98 -4.06 -1.26 1.11
CA TYR A 98 -3.77 -0.37 -0.02
C TYR A 98 -2.41 -0.66 -0.66
N ALA A 99 -1.42 -1.19 0.06
CA ALA A 99 -0.17 -1.65 -0.53
C ALA A 99 -0.38 -2.74 -1.59
N ALA A 100 -1.34 -3.66 -1.39
CA ALA A 100 -1.69 -4.66 -2.39
C ALA A 100 -2.31 -4.04 -3.66
N TYR A 101 -3.12 -2.99 -3.52
CA TYR A 101 -3.65 -2.24 -4.66
C TYR A 101 -2.57 -1.44 -5.38
N PHE A 102 -1.73 -0.70 -4.66
CA PHE A 102 -0.62 0.03 -5.25
C PHE A 102 0.37 -0.89 -5.96
N ALA A 103 0.67 -2.06 -5.40
CA ALA A 103 1.53 -3.04 -6.04
C ALA A 103 1.01 -3.45 -7.43
N GLU A 104 -0.29 -3.60 -7.57
CA GLU A 104 -0.92 -3.95 -8.85
C GLU A 104 -0.96 -2.77 -9.81
N ILE A 105 -1.25 -1.56 -9.32
CA ILE A 105 -1.20 -0.32 -10.10
C ILE A 105 0.21 -0.10 -10.66
N PHE A 106 1.23 -0.17 -9.83
CA PHE A 106 2.62 -0.02 -10.26
C PHE A 106 3.03 -1.10 -11.25
N ARG A 107 2.65 -2.36 -11.01
CA ARG A 107 2.92 -3.46 -11.94
C ARG A 107 2.27 -3.21 -13.31
N SER A 108 1.01 -2.82 -13.32
CA SER A 108 0.28 -2.51 -14.54
C SER A 108 0.93 -1.34 -15.30
N GLY A 109 1.28 -0.26 -14.60
CA GLY A 109 1.97 0.89 -15.17
C GLY A 109 3.35 0.53 -15.75
N ILE A 110 4.13 -0.31 -15.07
CA ILE A 110 5.43 -0.78 -15.61
C ILE A 110 5.24 -1.64 -16.85
N GLN A 111 4.22 -2.52 -16.86
CA GLN A 111 3.96 -3.42 -17.97
C GLN A 111 3.28 -2.75 -19.19
N SER A 112 2.69 -1.58 -19.01
CA SER A 112 2.10 -0.83 -20.13
C SER A 112 3.13 -0.15 -21.02
N ILE A 113 4.41 -0.09 -20.60
CA ILE A 113 5.47 0.56 -21.36
C ILE A 113 5.90 -0.33 -22.53
N PRO A 114 5.89 0.18 -23.79
CA PRO A 114 6.28 -0.58 -24.96
C PRO A 114 7.69 -1.15 -24.87
N VAL A 115 7.87 -2.40 -25.30
CA VAL A 115 9.15 -3.12 -25.28
C VAL A 115 10.25 -2.35 -25.99
N GLY A 116 9.94 -1.67 -27.10
CA GLY A 116 10.89 -0.85 -27.84
C GLY A 116 11.55 0.26 -27.01
N GLN A 117 10.87 0.80 -25.98
CA GLN A 117 11.49 1.77 -25.08
C GLN A 117 12.53 1.13 -24.14
N HIS A 118 12.30 -0.13 -23.75
CA HIS A 118 13.28 -0.89 -22.98
C HIS A 118 14.53 -1.24 -23.83
N GLU A 119 14.33 -1.51 -25.12
CA GLU A 119 15.39 -1.81 -26.08
C GLU A 119 16.18 -0.55 -26.41
N ALA A 120 15.52 0.57 -26.70
CA ALA A 120 16.17 1.87 -26.91
C ALA A 120 17.04 2.29 -25.73
N ALA A 121 16.52 2.13 -24.50
CA ALA A 121 17.30 2.42 -23.30
C ALA A 121 18.55 1.55 -23.16
N LYS A 122 18.48 0.28 -23.62
CA LYS A 122 19.61 -0.63 -23.61
C LYS A 122 20.68 -0.23 -24.64
N ILE A 123 20.23 0.18 -25.84
CA ILE A 123 21.12 0.67 -26.91
C ILE A 123 21.85 1.95 -26.47
N LEU A 124 21.15 2.86 -25.77
CA LEU A 124 21.72 4.08 -25.20
C LEU A 124 22.61 3.85 -23.97
N GLY A 125 22.84 2.59 -23.56
CA GLY A 125 23.71 2.25 -22.43
C GLY A 125 23.14 2.63 -21.05
N TYR A 126 21.83 2.82 -20.92
CA TYR A 126 21.23 3.14 -19.62
C TYR A 126 21.34 1.98 -18.64
N SER A 127 21.80 2.27 -17.43
CA SER A 127 21.73 1.33 -16.31
C SER A 127 20.26 1.01 -15.94
N ARG A 128 20.04 -0.08 -15.21
CA ARG A 128 18.68 -0.47 -14.76
C ARG A 128 17.98 0.67 -13.97
N MET A 129 18.74 1.36 -13.11
CA MET A 129 18.23 2.46 -12.31
C MET A 129 17.92 3.71 -13.17
N GLN A 130 18.82 4.05 -14.11
CA GLN A 130 18.58 5.16 -15.04
C GLN A 130 17.34 4.91 -15.91
N LYS A 131 17.20 3.69 -16.43
CA LYS A 131 16.01 3.28 -17.18
C LYS A 131 14.76 3.42 -16.33
N PHE A 132 14.78 2.93 -15.09
CA PHE A 132 13.63 3.02 -14.18
C PHE A 132 13.25 4.48 -13.91
N LEU A 133 14.21 5.33 -13.50
CA LEU A 133 13.92 6.71 -13.11
C LEU A 133 13.60 7.64 -14.29
N ARG A 134 14.27 7.48 -15.45
CA ARG A 134 14.15 8.41 -16.57
C ARG A 134 13.13 8.01 -17.62
N ILE A 135 12.80 6.73 -17.73
CA ILE A 135 11.91 6.22 -18.78
C ILE A 135 10.63 5.65 -18.18
N ILE A 136 10.76 4.72 -17.21
CA ILE A 136 9.63 3.98 -16.65
C ILE A 136 8.80 4.88 -15.74
N THR A 137 9.42 5.49 -14.75
CA THR A 137 8.71 6.29 -13.73
C THR A 137 7.90 7.45 -14.32
N PRO A 138 8.41 8.29 -15.25
CA PRO A 138 7.65 9.38 -15.81
C PRO A 138 6.43 8.94 -16.64
N GLN A 139 6.50 7.75 -17.24
CA GLN A 139 5.38 7.21 -18.03
C GLN A 139 4.37 6.47 -17.17
N MET A 140 4.84 5.85 -16.08
CA MET A 140 3.98 5.14 -15.12
C MET A 140 3.07 6.10 -14.33
N ILE A 141 3.48 7.36 -14.13
CA ILE A 141 2.73 8.36 -13.35
C ILE A 141 1.63 9.05 -14.21
N LYS A 142 1.71 8.95 -15.52
CA LYS A 142 0.65 9.44 -16.43
C LYS A 142 -0.53 8.50 -16.48
#